data_b9c720cba6cc91240421cdcc38ac5940
#
_entry.id   b9c720cba6cc91240421cdcc38ac5940
#
_cell.length_a   1.000
_cell.length_b   1.000
_cell.length_c   1.000
_cell.angle_alpha   90.00
_cell.angle_beta   90.00
_cell.angle_gamma   90.00
#
_symmetry.space_group_name_H-M   'P 1'
#
loop_
_entity.id
_entity.type
_entity.pdbx_description
1 polymer ?
#
loop_
_entity_poly.entity_id
_entity_poly.type
_entity_poly.pdbx_seq_one_letter_code
_entity_poly.pdbx_strand_id
1 'polypeptide(L)'
;MTVEQQTGPEFALSAEELKQFHAQGFIGPFKVYEVDEMRRIWRTERIRLMDRSMAVYQGEAAESGNTNISNYDRHLDSAVLADHITRPQITDRVTSVLGPDVLCWRSEFFPKYPGDEGTDWHQADTFANASGKPQILWPEGVEDFGGTITVWTAFTEANEETGCLQFIPGTHRTMFYDETKRMHYSPGQINRETKQGVRRGFFGYDYRELQKDPDWEPDESRAVPMVMRPGEAILFWSTLMHASLPHAGRTEEMRLGFAGRYVPTSVRVYPDTDVVEEYGGSVSLNKYGSVLVSGHDDHGHNRLVTKTTRGHAFKGQA
;
A
#
# COMPACT_ATOMS: atom_id res chain seq x y z
N MET A 1 -29.19 0.19 -31.61
CA MET A 1 -28.38 -0.29 -30.47
C MET A 1 -28.39 0.82 -29.44
N THR A 2 -29.21 0.70 -28.43
CA THR A 2 -29.27 1.65 -27.30
C THR A 2 -28.05 1.38 -26.44
N VAL A 3 -27.16 2.37 -26.36
CA VAL A 3 -26.07 2.37 -25.38
C VAL A 3 -26.74 2.47 -24.01
N GLU A 4 -26.72 1.40 -23.22
CA GLU A 4 -27.11 1.47 -21.81
C GLU A 4 -26.20 2.50 -21.15
N GLN A 5 -26.79 3.60 -20.67
CA GLN A 5 -26.08 4.57 -19.84
C GLN A 5 -25.64 3.86 -18.58
N GLN A 6 -24.34 3.80 -18.37
CA GLN A 6 -23.73 3.36 -17.11
C GLN A 6 -24.24 4.29 -16.00
N THR A 7 -25.13 3.80 -15.15
CA THR A 7 -25.76 4.57 -14.05
C THR A 7 -24.94 4.52 -12.75
N GLY A 8 -23.69 4.13 -12.82
CA GLY A 8 -22.77 4.03 -11.69
C GLY A 8 -21.72 5.15 -11.65
N PRO A 9 -20.82 5.14 -10.63
CA PRO A 9 -19.69 6.05 -10.56
C PRO A 9 -18.81 6.00 -11.83
N GLU A 10 -18.26 7.14 -12.22
CA GLU A 10 -17.58 7.33 -13.52
C GLU A 10 -16.41 6.33 -13.74
N PHE A 11 -15.67 6.01 -12.65
CA PHE A 11 -14.48 5.18 -12.71
C PHE A 11 -14.68 3.78 -12.10
N ALA A 12 -15.92 3.36 -11.89
CA ALA A 12 -16.21 2.03 -11.39
C ALA A 12 -15.67 0.95 -12.33
N LEU A 13 -15.21 -0.17 -11.75
CA LEU A 13 -14.76 -1.32 -12.52
C LEU A 13 -15.93 -1.95 -13.28
N SER A 14 -15.73 -2.23 -14.55
CA SER A 14 -16.67 -3.02 -15.34
C SER A 14 -16.76 -4.47 -14.85
N ALA A 15 -17.80 -5.19 -15.25
CA ALA A 15 -17.96 -6.61 -14.87
C ALA A 15 -16.77 -7.47 -15.34
N GLU A 16 -16.17 -7.16 -16.48
CA GLU A 16 -15.00 -7.89 -16.99
C GLU A 16 -13.75 -7.56 -16.18
N GLU A 17 -13.53 -6.29 -15.81
CA GLU A 17 -12.42 -5.89 -14.93
C GLU A 17 -12.56 -6.52 -13.54
N LEU A 18 -13.76 -6.57 -12.96
CA LEU A 18 -14.02 -7.27 -11.70
C LEU A 18 -13.70 -8.76 -11.80
N LYS A 19 -14.13 -9.41 -12.87
CA LYS A 19 -13.82 -10.81 -13.13
C LYS A 19 -12.31 -11.05 -13.24
N GLN A 20 -11.59 -10.16 -13.95
CA GLN A 20 -10.14 -10.20 -14.04
C GLN A 20 -9.50 -10.00 -12.66
N PHE A 21 -9.97 -9.00 -11.90
CA PHE A 21 -9.47 -8.72 -10.55
C PHE A 21 -9.65 -9.94 -9.62
N HIS A 22 -10.83 -10.55 -9.61
CA HIS A 22 -11.08 -11.76 -8.81
C HIS A 22 -10.24 -12.97 -9.23
N ALA A 23 -9.88 -13.07 -10.51
CA ALA A 23 -9.04 -14.16 -11.01
C ALA A 23 -7.55 -13.93 -10.72
N GLN A 24 -7.07 -12.70 -10.87
CA GLN A 24 -5.64 -12.39 -10.82
C GLN A 24 -5.18 -11.75 -9.50
N GLY A 25 -6.10 -11.11 -8.75
CA GLY A 25 -5.80 -10.39 -7.51
C GLY A 25 -5.35 -8.95 -7.71
N PHE A 26 -5.36 -8.44 -8.95
CA PHE A 26 -5.02 -7.07 -9.30
C PHE A 26 -5.71 -6.59 -10.57
N ILE A 27 -5.78 -5.27 -10.74
CA ILE A 27 -6.23 -4.60 -11.96
C ILE A 27 -5.40 -3.34 -12.21
N GLY A 28 -5.14 -3.03 -13.45
CA GLY A 28 -4.36 -1.87 -13.89
C GLY A 28 -3.18 -2.26 -14.78
N PRO A 29 -2.29 -1.29 -15.12
CA PRO A 29 -2.32 0.12 -14.68
C PRO A 29 -3.53 0.89 -15.20
N PHE A 30 -4.02 1.85 -14.40
CA PHE A 30 -5.05 2.80 -14.80
C PHE A 30 -4.64 4.24 -14.47
N LYS A 31 -5.16 5.19 -15.22
CA LYS A 31 -4.82 6.61 -15.05
C LYS A 31 -5.58 7.22 -13.87
N VAL A 32 -4.83 7.85 -12.95
CA VAL A 32 -5.33 8.69 -11.85
C VAL A 32 -5.09 10.16 -12.16
N TYR A 33 -3.94 10.46 -12.78
CA TYR A 33 -3.53 11.80 -13.21
C TYR A 33 -3.02 11.76 -14.64
N GLU A 34 -3.09 12.88 -15.32
CA GLU A 34 -2.31 13.07 -16.54
C GLU A 34 -0.82 13.13 -16.17
N VAL A 35 0.04 12.60 -17.04
CA VAL A 35 1.48 12.52 -16.78
C VAL A 35 2.07 13.88 -16.42
N ASP A 36 1.69 14.93 -17.15
CA ASP A 36 2.20 16.28 -16.90
C ASP A 36 1.62 16.89 -15.62
N GLU A 37 0.41 16.49 -15.20
CA GLU A 37 -0.15 16.88 -13.90
C GLU A 37 0.67 16.25 -12.78
N MET A 38 0.94 14.94 -12.83
CA MET A 38 1.74 14.26 -11.82
C MET A 38 3.18 14.79 -11.79
N ARG A 39 3.79 15.07 -12.94
CA ARG A 39 5.12 15.69 -13.00
C ARG A 39 5.15 17.08 -12.37
N ARG A 40 4.06 17.88 -12.51
CA ARG A 40 3.93 19.17 -11.81
C ARG A 40 3.80 18.96 -10.31
N ILE A 41 2.93 18.06 -9.87
CA ILE A 41 2.75 17.71 -8.46
C ILE A 41 4.12 17.32 -7.88
N TRP A 42 4.81 16.38 -8.47
CA TRP A 42 6.12 15.93 -8.01
C TRP A 42 7.15 17.04 -7.92
N ARG A 43 7.27 17.87 -8.96
CA ARG A 43 8.23 18.97 -9.01
C ARG A 43 7.99 20.04 -7.95
N THR A 44 6.72 20.37 -7.66
CA THR A 44 6.35 21.44 -6.72
C THR A 44 6.26 20.93 -5.29
N GLU A 45 5.79 19.69 -5.08
CA GLU A 45 5.50 19.16 -3.75
C GLU A 45 6.59 18.21 -3.22
N ARG A 46 7.54 17.75 -4.06
CA ARG A 46 8.53 16.73 -3.67
C ARG A 46 9.28 17.07 -2.39
N ILE A 47 9.69 18.34 -2.19
CA ILE A 47 10.41 18.76 -0.99
C ILE A 47 9.51 18.61 0.22
N ARG A 48 8.25 19.06 0.12
CA ARG A 48 7.24 18.92 1.18
C ARG A 48 6.92 17.47 1.48
N LEU A 49 6.71 16.65 0.44
CA LEU A 49 6.37 15.24 0.59
C LEU A 49 7.52 14.43 1.20
N MET A 50 8.77 14.80 0.90
CA MET A 50 9.97 14.18 1.45
C MET A 50 10.45 14.83 2.76
N ASP A 51 9.85 15.94 3.17
CA ASP A 51 10.15 16.58 4.44
C ASP A 51 9.57 15.78 5.60
N ARG A 52 10.45 15.09 6.31
CA ARG A 52 10.10 14.22 7.43
C ARG A 52 9.77 15.00 8.72
N SER A 53 10.17 16.28 8.81
CA SER A 53 9.90 17.11 9.99
C SER A 53 8.41 17.31 10.25
N MET A 54 7.58 17.15 9.20
CA MET A 54 6.13 17.29 9.25
C MET A 54 5.39 15.96 9.30
N ALA A 55 6.11 14.83 9.27
CA ALA A 55 5.50 13.52 9.30
C ALA A 55 4.74 13.26 10.62
N VAL A 56 3.60 12.54 10.51
CA VAL A 56 2.75 12.22 11.67
C VAL A 56 3.55 11.54 12.79
N TYR A 57 4.47 10.65 12.42
CA TYR A 57 5.31 9.87 13.33
C TYR A 57 6.78 10.36 13.38
N GLN A 58 7.00 11.66 13.20
CA GLN A 58 8.36 12.21 13.19
C GLN A 58 9.09 12.01 14.53
N GLY A 59 8.40 12.11 15.66
CA GLY A 59 8.97 11.86 16.98
C GLY A 59 9.47 10.44 17.13
N GLU A 60 8.63 9.49 16.79
CA GLU A 60 8.91 8.05 16.86
C GLU A 60 10.04 7.64 15.90
N ALA A 61 10.06 8.21 14.69
CA ALA A 61 11.15 7.99 13.74
C ALA A 61 12.50 8.51 14.26
N ALA A 62 12.50 9.64 14.95
CA ALA A 62 13.72 10.20 15.55
C ALA A 62 14.23 9.35 16.72
N GLU A 63 13.34 8.84 17.56
CA GLU A 63 13.68 7.98 18.70
C GLU A 63 14.19 6.60 18.27
N SER A 64 13.55 5.98 17.28
CA SER A 64 13.96 4.67 16.78
C SER A 64 15.19 4.71 15.87
N GLY A 65 15.54 5.89 15.35
CA GLY A 65 16.57 6.04 14.31
C GLY A 65 16.12 5.50 12.93
N ASN A 66 14.87 5.03 12.81
CA ASN A 66 14.35 4.46 11.58
C ASN A 66 13.51 5.46 10.79
N THR A 67 14.01 5.85 9.63
CA THR A 67 13.34 6.83 8.77
C THR A 67 12.14 6.29 8.02
N ASN A 68 11.96 4.95 7.95
CA ASN A 68 10.81 4.36 7.25
C ASN A 68 9.49 4.69 7.94
N ILE A 69 9.46 4.79 9.27
CA ILE A 69 8.29 5.18 10.05
C ILE A 69 7.75 6.55 9.58
N SER A 70 8.60 7.47 9.21
CA SER A 70 8.20 8.80 8.72
C SER A 70 7.61 8.79 7.29
N ASN A 71 7.62 7.65 6.60
CA ASN A 71 6.96 7.48 5.32
C ASN A 71 5.47 7.08 5.47
N TYR A 72 5.05 6.70 6.69
CA TYR A 72 3.69 6.25 6.96
C TYR A 72 2.72 7.42 7.12
N ASP A 73 1.50 7.18 6.69
CA ASP A 73 0.31 7.99 6.92
C ASP A 73 0.45 9.48 6.57
N ARG A 74 1.31 9.79 5.59
CA ARG A 74 1.53 11.14 5.12
C ARG A 74 0.27 11.80 4.55
N HIS A 75 -0.78 11.04 4.25
CA HIS A 75 -2.10 11.58 3.95
C HIS A 75 -2.73 12.33 5.13
N LEU A 76 -2.30 12.04 6.36
CA LEU A 76 -2.75 12.72 7.56
C LEU A 76 -2.05 14.08 7.81
N ASP A 77 -0.96 14.39 7.09
CA ASP A 77 -0.24 15.66 7.22
C ASP A 77 -0.14 16.47 5.91
N SER A 78 -0.40 15.86 4.74
CA SER A 78 -0.28 16.48 3.43
C SER A 78 -1.63 16.65 2.75
N ALA A 79 -1.98 17.89 2.39
CA ALA A 79 -3.20 18.18 1.63
C ALA A 79 -3.22 17.47 0.25
N VAL A 80 -2.08 17.40 -0.42
CA VAL A 80 -1.94 16.72 -1.72
C VAL A 80 -2.27 15.23 -1.61
N LEU A 81 -1.79 14.58 -0.56
CA LEU A 81 -2.04 13.15 -0.32
C LEU A 81 -3.44 12.90 0.24
N ALA A 82 -3.98 13.82 1.05
CA ALA A 82 -5.37 13.78 1.49
C ALA A 82 -6.34 13.85 0.30
N ASP A 83 -6.08 14.75 -0.65
CA ASP A 83 -6.84 14.82 -1.91
C ASP A 83 -6.62 13.59 -2.79
N HIS A 84 -5.43 13.00 -2.79
CA HIS A 84 -5.11 11.82 -3.58
C HIS A 84 -5.92 10.59 -3.15
N ILE A 85 -5.94 10.28 -1.86
CA ILE A 85 -6.63 9.07 -1.36
C ILE A 85 -8.16 9.12 -1.55
N THR A 86 -8.72 10.31 -1.77
CA THR A 86 -10.16 10.55 -1.96
C THR A 86 -10.55 10.84 -3.41
N ARG A 87 -9.64 10.68 -4.39
CA ARG A 87 -9.94 10.93 -5.80
C ARG A 87 -10.92 9.89 -6.35
N PRO A 88 -11.96 10.33 -7.13
CA PRO A 88 -12.92 9.39 -7.72
C PRO A 88 -12.27 8.30 -8.58
N GLN A 89 -11.17 8.61 -9.30
CA GLN A 89 -10.39 7.63 -10.07
C GLN A 89 -9.90 6.46 -9.21
N ILE A 90 -9.74 6.67 -7.91
CA ILE A 90 -9.33 5.66 -6.92
C ILE A 90 -10.56 5.08 -6.23
N THR A 91 -11.37 5.95 -5.60
CA THR A 91 -12.46 5.51 -4.72
C THR A 91 -13.53 4.71 -5.45
N ASP A 92 -13.90 5.09 -6.69
CA ASP A 92 -14.90 4.37 -7.48
C ASP A 92 -14.44 2.93 -7.82
N ARG A 93 -13.14 2.74 -8.07
CA ARG A 93 -12.56 1.40 -8.29
C ARG A 93 -12.51 0.57 -7.02
N VAL A 94 -12.11 1.21 -5.92
CA VAL A 94 -12.05 0.56 -4.61
C VAL A 94 -13.45 0.13 -4.15
N THR A 95 -14.44 1.00 -4.27
CA THR A 95 -15.84 0.68 -3.90
C THR A 95 -16.45 -0.40 -4.79
N SER A 96 -16.00 -0.55 -6.04
CA SER A 96 -16.42 -1.66 -6.92
C SER A 96 -16.02 -3.03 -6.36
N VAL A 97 -14.98 -3.09 -5.52
CA VAL A 97 -14.48 -4.33 -4.90
C VAL A 97 -14.96 -4.50 -3.47
N LEU A 98 -14.87 -3.43 -2.67
CA LEU A 98 -15.12 -3.47 -1.21
C LEU A 98 -16.56 -3.13 -0.82
N GLY A 99 -17.38 -2.67 -1.75
CA GLY A 99 -18.70 -2.09 -1.43
C GLY A 99 -18.62 -0.59 -1.14
N PRO A 100 -19.75 0.06 -0.79
CA PRO A 100 -19.86 1.51 -0.73
C PRO A 100 -19.13 2.16 0.45
N ASP A 101 -18.98 1.45 1.56
CA ASP A 101 -18.57 2.01 2.85
C ASP A 101 -17.09 1.69 3.12
N VAL A 102 -16.20 2.63 2.79
CA VAL A 102 -14.75 2.37 2.72
C VAL A 102 -13.93 3.37 3.51
N LEU A 103 -12.95 2.84 4.24
CA LEU A 103 -11.89 3.58 4.92
C LEU A 103 -10.58 3.49 4.15
N CYS A 104 -9.84 4.59 4.06
CA CYS A 104 -8.38 4.56 3.90
C CYS A 104 -7.77 4.50 5.30
N TRP A 105 -7.18 3.37 5.65
CA TRP A 105 -6.67 3.15 7.01
C TRP A 105 -5.16 3.36 7.13
N ARG A 106 -4.41 3.24 6.03
CA ARG A 106 -2.96 3.44 6.02
C ARG A 106 -2.50 3.97 4.68
N SER A 107 -1.43 4.73 4.68
CA SER A 107 -0.67 5.04 3.47
C SER A 107 0.82 4.99 3.71
N GLU A 108 1.59 4.80 2.64
CA GLU A 108 3.03 4.65 2.75
C GLU A 108 3.73 5.09 1.47
N PHE A 109 4.84 5.81 1.62
CA PHE A 109 5.77 6.08 0.54
C PHE A 109 6.79 4.95 0.37
N PHE A 110 7.07 4.65 -0.88
CA PHE A 110 8.10 3.68 -1.28
C PHE A 110 9.14 4.36 -2.18
N PRO A 111 10.08 5.13 -1.61
CA PRO A 111 11.20 5.64 -2.38
C PRO A 111 12.16 4.51 -2.74
N LYS A 112 12.69 4.54 -3.95
CA LYS A 112 13.77 3.66 -4.40
C LYS A 112 14.79 4.51 -5.16
N TYR A 113 15.99 4.58 -4.62
CA TYR A 113 17.08 5.35 -5.18
C TYR A 113 17.93 4.51 -6.13
N PRO A 114 18.72 5.16 -7.03
CA PRO A 114 19.66 4.45 -7.89
C PRO A 114 20.56 3.50 -7.11
N GLY A 115 20.53 2.20 -7.49
CA GLY A 115 21.28 1.15 -6.83
C GLY A 115 20.61 0.47 -5.63
N ASP A 116 19.41 0.91 -5.23
CA ASP A 116 18.65 0.24 -4.17
C ASP A 116 18.23 -1.18 -4.59
N GLU A 117 18.22 -2.08 -3.61
CA GLU A 117 17.83 -3.48 -3.80
C GLU A 117 16.35 -3.64 -4.11
N GLY A 118 15.97 -4.83 -4.59
CA GLY A 118 14.56 -5.24 -4.72
C GLY A 118 13.91 -5.42 -3.35
N THR A 119 12.59 -5.27 -3.30
CA THR A 119 11.81 -5.76 -2.15
C THR A 119 11.52 -7.24 -2.36
N ASP A 120 11.73 -8.07 -1.32
CA ASP A 120 11.51 -9.50 -1.43
C ASP A 120 10.03 -9.85 -1.55
N TRP A 121 9.75 -11.06 -2.03
CA TRP A 121 8.39 -11.60 -2.17
C TRP A 121 7.70 -11.70 -0.83
N HIS A 122 6.50 -11.16 -0.75
CA HIS A 122 5.70 -11.12 0.46
C HIS A 122 4.20 -11.03 0.17
N GLN A 123 3.44 -11.27 1.21
CA GLN A 123 1.99 -11.08 1.29
C GLN A 123 1.68 -10.40 2.63
N ALA A 124 0.59 -9.68 2.73
CA ALA A 124 0.14 -9.14 4.00
C ALA A 124 -1.37 -9.38 4.14
N ASP A 125 -1.76 -10.06 5.21
CA ASP A 125 -3.14 -10.35 5.58
C ASP A 125 -3.60 -9.39 6.69
N THR A 126 -3.11 -9.60 7.90
CA THR A 126 -3.47 -8.78 9.06
C THR A 126 -2.45 -7.68 9.36
N PHE A 127 -1.34 -7.63 8.60
CA PHE A 127 -0.20 -6.73 8.83
C PHE A 127 0.48 -6.94 10.20
N ALA A 128 0.38 -8.15 10.73
CA ALA A 128 0.98 -8.51 12.02
C ALA A 128 2.47 -8.86 11.95
N ASN A 129 3.04 -8.83 10.77
CA ASN A 129 4.36 -9.32 10.40
C ASN A 129 5.52 -8.85 11.30
N ALA A 130 5.49 -7.63 11.81
CA ALA A 130 6.55 -7.12 12.68
C ALA A 130 6.40 -7.59 14.13
N SER A 131 5.18 -7.68 14.66
CA SER A 131 4.91 -7.93 16.07
C SER A 131 4.19 -9.26 16.37
N GLY A 132 3.61 -9.88 15.35
CA GLY A 132 2.67 -10.99 15.50
C GLY A 132 1.29 -10.58 16.02
N LYS A 133 1.02 -9.26 16.10
CA LYS A 133 -0.28 -8.71 16.52
C LYS A 133 -1.00 -8.09 15.32
N PRO A 134 -2.22 -8.52 15.01
CA PRO A 134 -2.98 -7.97 13.89
C PRO A 134 -3.18 -6.45 13.98
N GLN A 135 -2.93 -5.75 12.86
CA GLN A 135 -3.23 -4.33 12.72
C GLN A 135 -4.63 -4.10 12.12
N ILE A 136 -5.16 -5.09 11.40
CA ILE A 136 -6.53 -5.11 10.92
C ILE A 136 -7.19 -6.46 11.25
N LEU A 137 -8.48 -6.43 11.57
CA LEU A 137 -9.28 -7.64 11.79
C LEU A 137 -10.57 -7.55 10.98
N TRP A 138 -10.79 -8.50 10.11
CA TRP A 138 -12.03 -8.70 9.39
C TRP A 138 -13.10 -9.29 10.31
N PRO A 139 -14.39 -9.01 10.07
CA PRO A 139 -15.48 -9.66 10.80
C PRO A 139 -15.43 -11.18 10.65
N GLU A 140 -15.83 -11.90 11.72
CA GLU A 140 -15.97 -13.35 11.65
C GLU A 140 -17.00 -13.75 10.60
N GLY A 141 -16.74 -14.84 9.89
CA GLY A 141 -17.65 -15.39 8.86
C GLY A 141 -17.56 -14.72 7.49
N VAL A 142 -16.68 -13.74 7.32
CA VAL A 142 -16.31 -13.24 5.98
C VAL A 142 -15.32 -14.22 5.39
N GLU A 143 -15.84 -15.16 4.58
CA GLU A 143 -15.07 -16.32 4.10
C GLU A 143 -13.93 -16.01 3.15
N ASP A 144 -13.85 -14.79 2.61
CA ASP A 144 -13.08 -14.65 1.38
C ASP A 144 -11.77 -13.87 1.48
N PHE A 145 -11.58 -12.98 2.42
CA PHE A 145 -10.36 -12.20 2.37
C PHE A 145 -9.93 -11.64 3.73
N GLY A 146 -8.69 -11.88 4.07
CA GLY A 146 -7.90 -10.97 4.87
C GLY A 146 -7.26 -9.90 4.00
N GLY A 147 -6.41 -9.07 4.59
CA GLY A 147 -5.67 -8.05 3.88
C GLY A 147 -6.45 -6.78 3.60
N THR A 148 -5.98 -6.05 2.63
CA THR A 148 -6.50 -4.73 2.24
C THR A 148 -6.42 -4.58 0.72
N ILE A 149 -7.27 -3.74 0.16
CA ILE A 149 -7.04 -3.23 -1.19
C ILE A 149 -5.95 -2.18 -1.11
N THR A 150 -4.87 -2.41 -1.82
CA THR A 150 -3.79 -1.45 -2.01
C THR A 150 -3.93 -0.78 -3.36
N VAL A 151 -3.94 0.56 -3.37
CA VAL A 151 -3.79 1.35 -4.59
C VAL A 151 -2.40 1.97 -4.56
N TRP A 152 -1.52 1.44 -5.40
CA TRP A 152 -0.15 1.93 -5.53
C TRP A 152 -0.04 2.84 -6.75
N THR A 153 0.29 4.11 -6.53
CA THR A 153 0.38 5.14 -7.56
C THR A 153 1.84 5.51 -7.82
N ALA A 154 2.24 5.52 -9.08
CA ALA A 154 3.55 5.97 -9.52
C ALA A 154 3.60 7.51 -9.55
N PHE A 155 4.40 8.14 -8.69
CA PHE A 155 4.69 9.57 -8.76
C PHE A 155 5.81 9.90 -9.75
N THR A 156 6.70 8.95 -9.97
CA THR A 156 7.76 8.99 -10.98
C THR A 156 7.66 7.74 -11.87
N GLU A 157 8.48 7.63 -12.90
CA GLU A 157 8.53 6.41 -13.73
C GLU A 157 8.79 5.17 -12.86
N ALA A 158 7.95 4.16 -13.03
CA ALA A 158 8.12 2.85 -12.42
C ALA A 158 8.22 1.79 -13.51
N ASN A 159 9.42 1.40 -13.86
CA ASN A 159 9.71 0.40 -14.87
C ASN A 159 10.77 -0.60 -14.37
N GLU A 160 11.18 -1.54 -15.19
CA GLU A 160 12.15 -2.56 -14.78
C GLU A 160 13.52 -1.97 -14.42
N GLU A 161 13.90 -0.84 -15.00
CA GLU A 161 15.15 -0.16 -14.70
C GLU A 161 15.10 0.58 -13.36
N THR A 162 13.97 1.22 -13.05
CA THR A 162 13.77 1.98 -11.80
C THR A 162 13.21 1.13 -10.66
N GLY A 163 13.01 -0.16 -10.87
CA GLY A 163 12.57 -1.10 -9.84
C GLY A 163 11.07 -1.12 -9.61
N CYS A 164 10.27 -1.37 -10.66
CA CYS A 164 8.82 -1.50 -10.56
C CYS A 164 8.39 -2.70 -9.70
N LEU A 165 7.11 -2.70 -9.31
CA LEU A 165 6.48 -3.84 -8.65
C LEU A 165 6.45 -5.05 -9.58
N GLN A 166 6.42 -6.24 -8.98
CA GLN A 166 6.17 -7.52 -9.64
C GLN A 166 5.07 -8.26 -8.88
N PHE A 167 4.17 -8.91 -9.62
CA PHE A 167 3.10 -9.74 -9.06
C PHE A 167 3.19 -11.17 -9.58
N ILE A 168 2.81 -12.14 -8.74
CA ILE A 168 2.50 -13.51 -9.20
C ILE A 168 0.98 -13.64 -9.22
N PRO A 169 0.33 -13.58 -10.42
CA PRO A 169 -1.13 -13.56 -10.54
C PRO A 169 -1.80 -14.76 -9.91
N GLY A 170 -2.97 -14.54 -9.28
CA GLY A 170 -3.83 -15.60 -8.72
C GLY A 170 -3.40 -16.14 -7.36
N THR A 171 -2.35 -15.60 -6.74
CA THR A 171 -1.83 -16.09 -5.45
C THR A 171 -2.53 -15.48 -4.23
N HIS A 172 -3.39 -14.48 -4.41
CA HIS A 172 -4.03 -13.72 -3.33
C HIS A 172 -4.98 -14.54 -2.45
N ARG A 173 -5.41 -15.71 -2.89
CA ARG A 173 -6.32 -16.60 -2.14
C ARG A 173 -5.62 -17.61 -1.25
N THR A 174 -4.31 -17.64 -1.28
CA THR A 174 -3.50 -18.58 -0.49
C THR A 174 -2.39 -17.82 0.22
N MET A 175 -2.43 -17.82 1.54
CA MET A 175 -1.35 -17.27 2.36
C MET A 175 -0.24 -18.30 2.53
N PHE A 176 0.94 -18.00 2.01
CA PHE A 176 2.16 -18.81 2.15
C PHE A 176 2.94 -18.45 3.41
N TYR A 177 2.59 -17.35 4.05
CA TYR A 177 3.21 -16.83 5.27
C TYR A 177 2.25 -16.92 6.45
N ASP A 178 2.80 -17.10 7.64
CA ASP A 178 2.10 -17.17 8.92
C ASP A 178 2.40 -15.91 9.73
N GLU A 179 1.52 -14.93 9.69
CA GLU A 179 1.67 -13.66 10.39
C GLU A 179 1.46 -13.75 11.91
N THR A 180 1.10 -14.91 12.45
CA THR A 180 1.13 -15.13 13.92
C THR A 180 2.55 -15.27 14.44
N LYS A 181 3.52 -15.53 13.56
CA LYS A 181 4.94 -15.49 13.87
C LYS A 181 5.42 -14.03 13.88
N ARG A 182 6.59 -13.82 14.48
CA ARG A 182 7.25 -12.52 14.56
C ARG A 182 8.55 -12.54 13.78
N MET A 183 8.79 -11.51 12.96
CA MET A 183 10.08 -11.33 12.29
C MET A 183 11.07 -10.61 13.19
N HIS A 184 12.35 -10.98 13.07
CA HIS A 184 13.43 -10.27 13.72
C HIS A 184 13.89 -9.07 12.90
N TYR A 185 13.88 -7.88 13.51
CA TYR A 185 14.38 -6.67 12.86
C TYR A 185 15.90 -6.59 12.89
N SER A 186 16.51 -6.52 11.71
CA SER A 186 17.97 -6.33 11.53
C SER A 186 18.20 -5.34 10.39
N PRO A 187 18.57 -4.08 10.68
CA PRO A 187 18.81 -3.07 9.65
C PRO A 187 19.82 -3.53 8.60
N GLY A 188 19.52 -3.29 7.32
CA GLY A 188 20.41 -3.68 6.22
C GLY A 188 20.39 -5.16 5.86
N GLN A 189 19.49 -5.95 6.45
CA GLN A 189 19.35 -7.36 6.08
C GLN A 189 18.93 -7.54 4.64
N ILE A 190 19.62 -8.44 3.94
CA ILE A 190 19.27 -8.94 2.61
C ILE A 190 18.77 -10.35 2.75
N ASN A 191 17.53 -10.58 2.28
CA ASN A 191 16.86 -11.87 2.44
C ASN A 191 17.33 -12.86 1.37
N ARG A 192 17.47 -12.35 0.15
CA ARG A 192 17.63 -13.19 -1.02
C ARG A 192 18.63 -12.57 -2.00
N GLU A 193 19.51 -13.38 -2.52
CA GLU A 193 20.34 -13.02 -3.67
C GLU A 193 20.23 -14.14 -4.71
N THR A 194 19.77 -13.78 -5.90
CA THR A 194 19.63 -14.75 -7.00
C THR A 194 20.99 -15.11 -7.57
N LYS A 195 21.05 -16.22 -8.35
CA LYS A 195 22.27 -16.63 -9.08
C LYS A 195 22.76 -15.56 -10.06
N GLN A 196 21.88 -14.64 -10.48
CA GLN A 196 22.19 -13.51 -11.33
C GLN A 196 22.61 -12.26 -10.53
N GLY A 197 22.77 -12.37 -9.22
CA GLY A 197 23.20 -11.28 -8.35
C GLY A 197 22.07 -10.26 -8.02
N VAL A 198 20.80 -10.60 -8.28
CA VAL A 198 19.67 -9.73 -7.86
C VAL A 198 19.49 -9.86 -6.37
N ARG A 199 19.65 -8.74 -5.66
CA ARG A 199 19.49 -8.67 -4.21
C ARG A 199 18.10 -8.17 -3.85
N ARG A 200 17.45 -8.83 -2.89
CA ARG A 200 16.12 -8.49 -2.38
C ARG A 200 16.14 -8.47 -0.86
N GLY A 201 15.58 -7.42 -0.27
CA GLY A 201 15.40 -7.27 1.16
C GLY A 201 13.96 -6.90 1.50
N PHE A 202 13.65 -6.80 2.79
CA PHE A 202 12.34 -6.34 3.25
C PHE A 202 12.51 -5.38 4.43
N PHE A 203 13.06 -4.20 4.16
CA PHE A 203 13.21 -3.09 5.11
C PHE A 203 13.83 -3.48 6.46
N GLY A 204 14.79 -4.43 6.46
CA GLY A 204 15.45 -4.92 7.66
C GLY A 204 14.77 -6.12 8.32
N TYR A 205 13.77 -6.71 7.69
CA TYR A 205 13.17 -7.99 8.10
C TYR A 205 13.52 -9.11 7.11
N ASP A 206 13.49 -10.34 7.57
CA ASP A 206 13.54 -11.53 6.69
C ASP A 206 12.14 -12.16 6.60
N TYR A 207 11.44 -11.91 5.52
CA TYR A 207 10.07 -12.39 5.35
C TYR A 207 9.97 -13.94 5.30
N ARG A 208 11.10 -14.64 5.06
CA ARG A 208 11.16 -16.10 5.11
C ARG A 208 10.92 -16.66 6.52
N GLU A 209 11.16 -15.85 7.57
CA GLU A 209 10.84 -16.25 8.95
C GLU A 209 9.35 -16.55 9.15
N LEU A 210 8.49 -15.99 8.31
CA LEU A 210 7.04 -16.21 8.35
C LEU A 210 6.59 -17.37 7.46
N GLN A 211 7.46 -17.97 6.64
CA GLN A 211 7.04 -19.05 5.74
C GLN A 211 6.38 -20.21 6.51
N LYS A 212 5.25 -20.71 5.97
CA LYS A 212 4.55 -21.89 6.50
C LYS A 212 5.34 -23.16 6.18
N ASP A 213 5.87 -23.23 4.97
CA ASP A 213 6.75 -24.29 4.48
C ASP A 213 8.13 -23.69 4.19
N PRO A 214 9.18 -24.08 4.96
CA PRO A 214 10.55 -23.57 4.79
C PRO A 214 11.17 -23.87 3.42
N ASP A 215 10.70 -24.93 2.76
CA ASP A 215 11.21 -25.37 1.45
C ASP A 215 10.44 -24.73 0.28
N TRP A 216 9.37 -23.98 0.58
CA TRP A 216 8.59 -23.30 -0.45
C TRP A 216 9.34 -22.08 -1.01
N GLU A 217 9.28 -21.93 -2.33
CA GLU A 217 9.80 -20.74 -3.03
C GLU A 217 8.74 -20.17 -3.98
N PRO A 218 8.65 -18.84 -4.12
CA PRO A 218 7.76 -18.25 -5.10
C PRO A 218 8.18 -18.61 -6.53
N ASP A 219 7.22 -18.96 -7.38
CA ASP A 219 7.46 -19.23 -8.79
C ASP A 219 7.69 -17.92 -9.56
N GLU A 220 8.91 -17.42 -9.55
CA GLU A 220 9.29 -16.17 -10.21
C GLU A 220 9.13 -16.22 -11.74
N SER A 221 9.00 -17.42 -12.35
CA SER A 221 8.75 -17.54 -13.80
C SER A 221 7.37 -17.01 -14.20
N ARG A 222 6.45 -16.90 -13.25
CA ARG A 222 5.11 -16.34 -13.42
C ARG A 222 5.02 -14.86 -13.06
N ALA A 223 6.11 -14.26 -12.63
CA ALA A 223 6.12 -12.87 -12.21
C ALA A 223 5.84 -11.91 -13.38
N VAL A 224 4.95 -10.98 -13.16
CA VAL A 224 4.58 -9.95 -14.14
C VAL A 224 5.05 -8.59 -13.61
N PRO A 225 5.91 -7.86 -14.35
CA PRO A 225 6.34 -6.52 -13.96
C PRO A 225 5.23 -5.49 -14.19
N MET A 226 5.04 -4.60 -13.20
CA MET A 226 4.04 -3.54 -13.23
C MET A 226 4.67 -2.23 -13.68
N VAL A 227 4.79 -2.07 -15.01
CA VAL A 227 5.34 -0.84 -15.61
C VAL A 227 4.27 0.25 -15.60
N MET A 228 4.59 1.40 -15.01
CA MET A 228 3.68 2.53 -14.85
C MET A 228 4.37 3.85 -15.15
N ARG A 229 3.68 4.72 -15.88
CA ARG A 229 4.06 6.12 -16.05
C ARG A 229 3.66 6.95 -14.83
N PRO A 230 4.27 8.14 -14.62
CA PRO A 230 3.82 9.06 -13.58
C PRO A 230 2.31 9.35 -13.68
N GLY A 231 1.60 9.16 -12.55
CA GLY A 231 0.15 9.36 -12.51
C GLY A 231 -0.70 8.12 -12.79
N GLU A 232 -0.08 7.01 -13.18
CA GLU A 232 -0.76 5.71 -13.27
C GLU A 232 -0.73 5.00 -11.92
N ALA A 233 -1.75 4.17 -11.67
CA ALA A 233 -1.88 3.38 -10.45
C ALA A 233 -2.29 1.94 -10.77
N ILE A 234 -2.06 1.07 -9.81
CA ILE A 234 -2.52 -0.31 -9.84
C ILE A 234 -3.25 -0.61 -8.52
N LEU A 235 -4.33 -1.37 -8.61
CA LEU A 235 -5.15 -1.81 -7.49
C LEU A 235 -4.96 -3.30 -7.31
N PHE A 236 -4.64 -3.76 -6.08
CA PHE A 236 -4.39 -5.17 -5.79
C PHE A 236 -4.69 -5.54 -4.33
N TRP A 237 -4.95 -6.82 -4.10
CA TRP A 237 -5.02 -7.36 -2.74
C TRP A 237 -3.64 -7.44 -2.11
N SER A 238 -3.50 -6.98 -0.87
CA SER A 238 -2.23 -7.10 -0.13
C SER A 238 -1.81 -8.57 0.11
N THR A 239 -2.75 -9.49 0.02
CA THR A 239 -2.51 -10.94 0.03
C THR A 239 -2.01 -11.50 -1.31
N LEU A 240 -2.00 -10.70 -2.40
CA LEU A 240 -1.34 -11.08 -3.63
C LEU A 240 0.17 -11.13 -3.42
N MET A 241 0.80 -12.25 -3.84
CA MET A 241 2.27 -12.37 -3.79
C MET A 241 2.91 -11.28 -4.63
N HIS A 242 3.66 -10.39 -3.99
CA HIS A 242 4.26 -9.25 -4.65
C HIS A 242 5.67 -8.95 -4.15
N ALA A 243 6.42 -8.29 -5.01
CA ALA A 243 7.81 -7.90 -4.81
C ALA A 243 8.10 -6.62 -5.58
N SER A 244 9.33 -6.12 -5.53
CA SER A 244 9.80 -5.14 -6.50
C SER A 244 11.20 -5.47 -7.00
N LEU A 245 11.48 -5.06 -8.24
CA LEU A 245 12.83 -5.14 -8.80
C LEU A 245 13.79 -4.17 -8.09
N PRO A 246 15.10 -4.44 -8.10
CA PRO A 246 16.08 -3.46 -7.70
C PRO A 246 16.09 -2.28 -8.68
N HIS A 247 16.55 -1.11 -8.24
CA HIS A 247 16.87 -0.02 -9.14
C HIS A 247 18.21 -0.30 -9.81
N ALA A 248 18.23 -0.36 -11.14
CA ALA A 248 19.43 -0.78 -11.88
C ALA A 248 20.62 0.22 -11.80
N GLY A 249 20.38 1.43 -11.29
CA GLY A 249 21.40 2.46 -11.15
C GLY A 249 21.86 3.09 -12.46
N ARG A 250 21.13 2.90 -13.57
CA ARG A 250 21.49 3.46 -14.89
C ARG A 250 20.92 4.85 -15.12
N THR A 251 20.01 5.30 -14.29
CA THR A 251 19.43 6.64 -14.26
C THR A 251 19.57 7.23 -12.87
N GLU A 252 19.72 8.56 -12.81
CA GLU A 252 19.76 9.32 -11.55
C GLU A 252 18.37 9.57 -10.96
N GLU A 253 17.32 9.23 -11.69
CA GLU A 253 15.94 9.44 -11.24
C GLU A 253 15.52 8.36 -10.25
N MET A 254 15.10 8.78 -9.05
CA MET A 254 14.51 7.87 -8.08
C MET A 254 13.12 7.42 -8.54
N ARG A 255 12.72 6.20 -8.17
CA ARG A 255 11.31 5.78 -8.24
C ARG A 255 10.62 6.14 -6.93
N LEU A 256 9.54 6.91 -7.01
CA LEU A 256 8.65 7.15 -5.90
C LEU A 256 7.26 6.57 -6.20
N GLY A 257 6.84 5.64 -5.36
CA GLY A 257 5.47 5.16 -5.31
C GLY A 257 4.80 5.53 -3.99
N PHE A 258 3.50 5.69 -4.05
CA PHE A 258 2.64 5.93 -2.89
C PHE A 258 1.51 4.91 -2.87
N ALA A 259 1.35 4.19 -1.77
CA ALA A 259 0.27 3.26 -1.55
C ALA A 259 -0.75 3.82 -0.57
N GLY A 260 -2.02 3.88 -0.97
CA GLY A 260 -3.16 3.98 -0.07
C GLY A 260 -3.74 2.59 0.17
N ARG A 261 -4.11 2.27 1.42
CA ARG A 261 -4.67 0.97 1.81
C ARG A 261 -6.09 1.14 2.31
N TYR A 262 -7.00 0.37 1.74
CA TYR A 262 -8.44 0.52 1.90
C TYR A 262 -9.06 -0.76 2.41
N VAL A 263 -10.01 -0.60 3.34
CA VAL A 263 -10.83 -1.68 3.90
C VAL A 263 -12.28 -1.21 4.04
N PRO A 264 -13.27 -2.13 4.08
CA PRO A 264 -14.62 -1.75 4.46
C PRO A 264 -14.67 -1.21 5.90
N THR A 265 -15.65 -0.38 6.21
CA THR A 265 -15.87 0.16 7.57
C THR A 265 -16.11 -0.93 8.65
N SER A 266 -16.53 -2.12 8.22
CA SER A 266 -16.71 -3.30 9.09
C SER A 266 -15.39 -3.90 9.61
N VAL A 267 -14.27 -3.60 9.00
CA VAL A 267 -12.95 -4.05 9.44
C VAL A 267 -12.48 -3.21 10.62
N ARG A 268 -12.03 -3.87 11.70
CA ARG A 268 -11.42 -3.17 12.85
C ARG A 268 -9.96 -2.86 12.55
N VAL A 269 -9.61 -1.59 12.65
CA VAL A 269 -8.24 -1.09 12.42
C VAL A 269 -7.59 -0.78 13.76
N TYR A 270 -6.39 -1.29 13.98
CA TYR A 270 -5.63 -1.22 15.23
C TYR A 270 -6.51 -1.60 16.44
N PRO A 271 -7.05 -2.83 16.44
CA PRO A 271 -7.98 -3.24 17.48
C PRO A 271 -7.30 -3.21 18.85
N ASP A 272 -7.93 -2.49 19.77
CA ASP A 272 -7.59 -2.45 21.20
C ASP A 272 -6.11 -2.07 21.49
N THR A 273 -5.49 -1.23 20.62
CA THR A 273 -4.13 -0.75 20.82
C THR A 273 -3.98 0.74 20.47
N ASP A 274 -3.14 1.42 21.24
CA ASP A 274 -2.67 2.79 20.97
C ASP A 274 -1.21 2.85 20.47
N VAL A 275 -0.62 1.67 20.25
CA VAL A 275 0.78 1.54 19.86
C VAL A 275 0.96 0.41 18.87
N VAL A 276 1.79 0.61 17.85
CA VAL A 276 2.24 -0.40 16.90
C VAL A 276 3.74 -0.59 17.00
N GLU A 277 4.19 -1.85 16.99
CA GLU A 277 5.60 -2.18 16.92
C GLU A 277 6.02 -2.32 15.45
N GLU A 278 6.95 -1.47 15.02
CA GLU A 278 7.50 -1.49 13.65
C GLU A 278 8.98 -1.13 13.68
N TYR A 279 9.78 -1.80 12.86
CA TYR A 279 11.22 -1.53 12.68
C TYR A 279 12.02 -1.50 13.98
N GLY A 280 11.71 -2.37 14.92
CA GLY A 280 12.39 -2.44 16.21
C GLY A 280 12.06 -1.31 17.17
N GLY A 281 11.08 -0.46 16.84
CA GLY A 281 10.59 0.64 17.64
C GLY A 281 9.10 0.55 17.92
N SER A 282 8.58 1.56 18.59
CA SER A 282 7.19 1.69 18.99
C SER A 282 6.62 2.97 18.38
N VAL A 283 5.49 2.87 17.71
CA VAL A 283 4.79 3.97 17.06
C VAL A 283 3.49 4.26 17.79
N SER A 284 3.37 5.45 18.38
CA SER A 284 2.14 5.88 19.03
C SER A 284 1.07 6.25 18.01
N LEU A 285 -0.14 5.76 18.21
CA LEU A 285 -1.30 6.03 17.37
C LEU A 285 -2.13 7.25 17.84
N ASN A 286 -1.62 8.06 18.76
CA ASN A 286 -2.37 9.20 19.33
C ASN A 286 -2.74 10.27 18.29
N LYS A 287 -1.99 10.38 17.18
CA LYS A 287 -2.26 11.28 16.04
C LYS A 287 -2.89 10.56 14.85
N TYR A 288 -3.12 9.26 14.98
CA TYR A 288 -3.68 8.44 13.93
C TYR A 288 -5.22 8.51 13.90
N GLY A 289 -5.78 8.30 12.72
CA GLY A 289 -7.17 8.01 12.46
C GLY A 289 -7.37 7.57 11.01
N SER A 290 -8.29 6.64 10.79
CA SER A 290 -8.72 6.24 9.46
C SER A 290 -9.54 7.35 8.80
N VAL A 291 -9.50 7.44 7.49
CA VAL A 291 -10.26 8.41 6.71
C VAL A 291 -11.41 7.69 6.01
N LEU A 292 -12.65 8.09 6.28
CA LEU A 292 -13.81 7.63 5.52
C LEU A 292 -13.73 8.26 4.11
N VAL A 293 -13.49 7.45 3.09
CA VAL A 293 -13.30 7.91 1.71
C VAL A 293 -14.54 7.72 0.85
N SER A 294 -15.50 6.89 1.32
CA SER A 294 -16.79 6.65 0.66
C SER A 294 -17.80 6.11 1.67
N GLY A 295 -19.08 6.45 1.47
CA GLY A 295 -20.21 5.89 2.20
C GLY A 295 -20.31 6.34 3.66
N HIS A 296 -20.69 5.43 4.55
CA HIS A 296 -20.95 5.67 5.96
C HIS A 296 -20.21 4.67 6.84
N ASP A 297 -19.96 5.03 8.11
CA ASP A 297 -19.47 4.11 9.13
C ASP A 297 -20.57 3.85 10.17
N ASP A 298 -21.33 2.78 9.94
CA ASP A 298 -22.39 2.34 10.86
C ASP A 298 -21.85 1.50 12.03
N HIS A 299 -20.57 1.13 12.01
CA HIS A 299 -19.94 0.28 13.02
C HIS A 299 -19.40 1.08 14.21
N GLY A 300 -18.86 2.26 13.98
CA GLY A 300 -18.38 3.18 15.00
C GLY A 300 -17.24 2.64 15.87
N HIS A 301 -16.55 1.59 15.43
CA HIS A 301 -15.46 0.96 16.19
C HIS A 301 -14.07 1.43 15.76
N ASN A 302 -13.99 2.21 14.69
CA ASN A 302 -12.73 2.75 14.19
C ASN A 302 -12.56 4.21 14.61
N ARG A 303 -11.32 4.62 14.89
CA ARG A 303 -10.98 6.02 15.10
C ARG A 303 -10.97 6.73 13.75
N LEU A 304 -11.89 7.67 13.53
CA LEU A 304 -11.99 8.44 12.30
C LEU A 304 -11.45 9.85 12.47
N VAL A 305 -10.87 10.39 11.38
CA VAL A 305 -10.45 11.78 11.27
C VAL A 305 -11.07 12.44 10.03
N THR A 306 -11.46 13.70 10.19
CA THR A 306 -12.12 14.49 9.13
C THR A 306 -11.21 15.54 8.49
N LYS A 307 -10.05 15.77 9.11
CA LYS A 307 -9.05 16.75 8.68
C LYS A 307 -7.64 16.21 8.94
N THR A 308 -6.72 16.63 8.09
CA THR A 308 -5.30 16.41 8.35
C THR A 308 -4.85 17.12 9.62
N THR A 309 -3.70 16.75 10.16
CA THR A 309 -3.08 17.41 11.32
C THR A 309 -2.80 18.89 11.07
N ARG A 310 -2.89 19.35 9.82
CA ARG A 310 -2.72 20.75 9.38
C ARG A 310 -4.03 21.44 9.02
N GLY A 311 -5.18 20.82 9.29
CA GLY A 311 -6.52 21.38 9.13
C GLY A 311 -7.13 21.28 7.72
N HIS A 312 -6.48 20.62 6.74
CA HIS A 312 -7.07 20.36 5.44
C HIS A 312 -8.16 19.28 5.59
N ALA A 313 -9.39 19.59 5.13
CA ALA A 313 -10.51 18.64 5.19
C ALA A 313 -10.37 17.54 4.12
N PHE A 314 -10.66 16.30 4.49
CA PHE A 314 -10.78 15.22 3.51
C PHE A 314 -12.03 15.40 2.67
N LYS A 315 -11.95 15.09 1.37
CA LYS A 315 -13.10 15.11 0.44
C LYS A 315 -13.87 13.80 0.56
N GLY A 316 -15.18 13.83 0.23
CA GLY A 316 -16.02 12.62 0.22
C GLY A 316 -16.72 12.29 1.53
N GLN A 317 -16.57 13.13 2.55
CA GLN A 317 -17.37 13.07 3.78
C GLN A 317 -18.59 13.99 3.58
N ALA A 318 -19.70 13.44 3.13
CA ALA A 318 -20.98 14.13 3.01
C ALA A 318 -21.89 13.73 4.18
#